data_c2afd933bf9f19053c8f0854527476c6
#
_entry.id   c2afd933bf9f19053c8f0854527476c6
#
_cell.length_a   1.000
_cell.length_b   1.000
_cell.length_c   1.000
_cell.angle_alpha   90.00
_cell.angle_beta   90.00
_cell.angle_gamma   90.00
#
_symmetry.space_group_name_H-M   'P 1'
#
loop_
_entity.id
_entity.type
_entity.pdbx_description
1 polymer ?
#
loop_
_entity_poly.entity_id
_entity_poly.type
_entity_poly.pdbx_seq_one_letter_code
_entity_poly.pdbx_strand_id
1 'polypeptide(L)'
;MANKIIFMGTPIFCVPILKSLYQNGYNISVVFTQPPQKSHRGQKINKSPIQGISETLNIDYRTPKTLKDNQEEYEFLKELNADLAIVVAYGQIIPSNFLNLTKKGFINIHASLLPKWRGPAPIQRSIMNLDKRTGISIMRISDKLDSGPVCNSYAIEILKN
;
A
#
# COMPACT_ATOMS: atom_id res chain seq x y z
N MET A 1 -11.44 -22.10 -0.30
CA MET A 1 -11.48 -20.98 -1.28
C MET A 1 -10.28 -20.10 -1.03
N ALA A 2 -9.57 -19.66 -2.09
CA ALA A 2 -8.45 -18.74 -1.94
C ALA A 2 -8.96 -17.39 -1.38
N ASN A 3 -8.23 -16.83 -0.41
CA ASN A 3 -8.58 -15.52 0.18
C ASN A 3 -8.51 -14.43 -0.91
N LYS A 4 -9.56 -13.63 -1.04
CA LYS A 4 -9.59 -12.46 -1.92
C LYS A 4 -8.79 -11.32 -1.30
N ILE A 5 -7.77 -10.83 -2.00
CA ILE A 5 -6.92 -9.75 -1.53
C ILE A 5 -7.12 -8.50 -2.39
N ILE A 6 -7.26 -7.36 -1.73
CA ILE A 6 -7.12 -6.03 -2.33
C ILE A 6 -5.67 -5.59 -2.10
N PHE A 7 -4.98 -5.15 -3.14
CA PHE A 7 -3.66 -4.54 -3.01
C PHE A 7 -3.74 -3.04 -3.28
N MET A 8 -3.18 -2.22 -2.39
CA MET A 8 -3.15 -0.76 -2.54
C MET A 8 -1.71 -0.26 -2.47
N GLY A 9 -1.21 0.28 -3.57
CA GLY A 9 0.17 0.77 -3.63
C GLY A 9 0.42 1.68 -4.83
N THR A 10 1.53 2.42 -4.84
CA THR A 10 1.80 3.38 -5.91
C THR A 10 3.25 3.31 -6.42
N PRO A 11 4.30 3.56 -5.59
CA PRO A 11 5.67 3.69 -6.07
C PRO A 11 6.31 2.35 -6.42
N ILE A 12 7.48 2.43 -7.04
CA ILE A 12 8.29 1.27 -7.44
C ILE A 12 8.58 0.32 -6.26
N PHE A 13 8.67 0.85 -5.04
CA PHE A 13 8.85 0.09 -3.81
C PHE A 13 7.79 -0.99 -3.60
N CYS A 14 6.57 -0.79 -4.09
CA CYS A 14 5.46 -1.73 -3.94
C CYS A 14 5.52 -2.90 -4.93
N VAL A 15 6.22 -2.73 -6.06
CA VAL A 15 6.24 -3.71 -7.16
C VAL A 15 6.74 -5.09 -6.74
N PRO A 16 7.86 -5.23 -6.01
CA PRO A 16 8.32 -6.55 -5.56
C PRO A 16 7.30 -7.27 -4.67
N ILE A 17 6.58 -6.52 -3.84
CA ILE A 17 5.58 -7.07 -2.91
C ILE A 17 4.38 -7.61 -3.69
N LEU A 18 3.84 -6.83 -4.64
CA LEU A 18 2.75 -7.26 -5.51
C LEU A 18 3.14 -8.50 -6.32
N LYS A 19 4.35 -8.50 -6.92
CA LYS A 19 4.87 -9.64 -7.67
C LYS A 19 4.99 -10.89 -6.79
N SER A 20 5.53 -10.74 -5.58
CA SER A 20 5.68 -11.86 -4.64
C SER A 20 4.33 -12.47 -4.27
N LEU A 21 3.32 -11.65 -3.98
CA LEU A 21 1.96 -12.13 -3.72
C LEU A 21 1.39 -12.90 -4.92
N TYR A 22 1.53 -12.35 -6.12
CA TYR A 22 1.05 -12.98 -7.35
C TYR A 22 1.75 -14.32 -7.63
N GLN A 23 3.09 -14.36 -7.54
CA GLN A 23 3.90 -15.55 -7.80
C GLN A 23 3.67 -16.68 -6.78
N ASN A 24 3.28 -16.34 -5.56
CA ASN A 24 2.91 -17.32 -4.54
C ASN A 24 1.42 -17.74 -4.61
N GLY A 25 0.71 -17.39 -5.68
CA GLY A 25 -0.64 -17.87 -5.94
C GLY A 25 -1.73 -17.22 -5.08
N TYR A 26 -1.45 -16.07 -4.45
CA TYR A 26 -2.50 -15.33 -3.75
C TYR A 26 -3.51 -14.73 -4.74
N ASN A 27 -4.79 -14.81 -4.41
CA ASN A 27 -5.86 -14.24 -5.22
C ASN A 27 -5.95 -12.72 -5.01
N ILE A 28 -5.24 -11.96 -5.85
CA ILE A 28 -5.30 -10.49 -5.88
C ILE A 28 -6.48 -10.12 -6.78
N SER A 29 -7.60 -9.77 -6.15
CA SER A 29 -8.86 -9.52 -6.86
C SER A 29 -8.91 -8.15 -7.52
N VAL A 30 -8.20 -7.16 -6.97
CA VAL A 30 -8.08 -5.82 -7.52
C VAL A 30 -6.87 -5.10 -6.93
N VAL A 31 -6.30 -4.21 -7.72
CA VAL A 31 -5.23 -3.30 -7.32
C VAL A 31 -5.74 -1.87 -7.32
N PHE A 32 -5.47 -1.12 -6.25
CA PHE A 32 -5.69 0.33 -6.18
C PHE A 32 -4.35 1.06 -6.24
N THR A 33 -4.26 2.06 -7.09
CA THR A 33 -3.07 2.90 -7.22
C THR A 33 -3.45 4.34 -7.51
N GLN A 34 -2.51 5.26 -7.33
CA GLN A 34 -2.72 6.67 -7.68
C GLN A 34 -2.98 6.84 -9.18
N PRO A 35 -3.84 7.77 -9.58
CA PRO A 35 -4.06 8.07 -10.99
C PRO A 35 -2.77 8.54 -11.66
N PRO A 36 -2.65 8.34 -12.99
CA PRO A 36 -1.53 8.83 -13.76
C PRO A 36 -1.32 10.34 -13.54
N GLN A 37 -0.08 10.74 -13.31
CA GLN A 37 0.28 12.13 -13.05
C GLN A 37 1.16 12.69 -14.17
N LYS A 38 1.01 14.00 -14.44
CA LYS A 38 1.93 14.72 -15.33
C LYS A 38 3.29 14.80 -14.66
N SER A 39 4.31 14.25 -15.28
CA SER A 39 5.68 14.39 -14.78
C SER A 39 6.41 15.52 -15.50
N HIS A 40 7.43 16.06 -14.80
CA HIS A 40 8.32 17.17 -15.17
C HIS A 40 8.59 17.35 -16.67
N ARG A 41 8.89 18.61 -17.10
CA ARG A 41 9.44 19.02 -18.42
C ARG A 41 9.00 18.14 -19.61
N GLY A 42 7.75 18.31 -20.08
CA GLY A 42 7.24 17.63 -21.27
C GLY A 42 5.83 17.11 -21.18
N GLN A 43 5.13 17.29 -20.06
CA GLN A 43 3.70 16.98 -19.87
C GLN A 43 3.27 15.54 -20.21
N LYS A 44 4.19 14.57 -20.27
CA LYS A 44 3.82 13.16 -20.44
C LYS A 44 3.07 12.68 -19.20
N ILE A 45 1.90 12.12 -19.43
CA ILE A 45 1.11 11.44 -18.39
C ILE A 45 1.81 10.11 -18.11
N ASN A 46 2.37 9.95 -16.91
CA ASN A 46 3.02 8.72 -16.51
C ASN A 46 2.12 7.91 -15.57
N LYS A 47 1.93 6.66 -15.94
CA LYS A 47 1.28 5.66 -15.09
C LYS A 47 2.13 5.39 -13.85
N SER A 48 1.48 5.02 -12.74
CA SER A 48 2.24 4.54 -11.57
C SER A 48 2.96 3.21 -11.90
N PRO A 49 4.09 2.90 -11.24
CA PRO A 49 4.74 1.60 -11.37
C PRO A 49 3.79 0.42 -11.09
N ILE A 50 2.88 0.59 -10.13
CA ILE A 50 1.89 -0.43 -9.78
C ILE A 50 0.85 -0.60 -10.88
N GLN A 51 0.38 0.47 -11.52
CA GLN A 51 -0.49 0.35 -12.69
C GLN A 51 0.20 -0.46 -13.80
N GLY A 52 1.45 -0.12 -14.13
CA GLY A 52 2.19 -0.80 -15.19
C GLY A 52 2.37 -2.30 -14.93
N ILE A 53 2.68 -2.69 -13.70
CA ILE A 53 2.82 -4.11 -13.37
C ILE A 53 1.48 -4.83 -13.31
N SER A 54 0.40 -4.18 -12.87
CA SER A 54 -0.95 -4.77 -12.88
C SER A 54 -1.40 -5.10 -14.29
N GLU A 55 -1.16 -4.20 -15.25
CA GLU A 55 -1.42 -4.45 -16.69
C GLU A 55 -0.60 -5.65 -17.20
N THR A 56 0.68 -5.74 -16.84
CA THR A 56 1.57 -6.85 -17.25
C THR A 56 1.11 -8.20 -16.69
N LEU A 57 0.60 -8.22 -15.46
CA LEU A 57 0.13 -9.42 -14.77
C LEU A 57 -1.34 -9.74 -15.06
N ASN A 58 -2.01 -8.92 -15.85
CA ASN A 58 -3.45 -9.01 -16.16
C ASN A 58 -4.30 -9.02 -14.87
N ILE A 59 -3.98 -8.13 -13.93
CA ILE A 59 -4.73 -7.92 -12.69
C ILE A 59 -5.57 -6.66 -12.85
N ASP A 60 -6.85 -6.74 -12.51
CA ASP A 60 -7.75 -5.59 -12.53
C ASP A 60 -7.23 -4.48 -11.60
N TYR A 61 -7.30 -3.22 -12.05
CA TYR A 61 -6.86 -2.09 -11.25
C TYR A 61 -7.80 -0.89 -11.33
N ARG A 62 -7.79 -0.07 -10.29
CA ARG A 62 -8.56 1.17 -10.16
C ARG A 62 -7.63 2.32 -9.75
N THR A 63 -7.92 3.51 -10.30
CA THR A 63 -7.09 4.70 -10.08
C THR A 63 -7.92 5.89 -9.60
N PRO A 64 -8.64 5.78 -8.47
CA PRO A 64 -9.46 6.87 -7.98
C PRO A 64 -8.60 8.08 -7.57
N LYS A 65 -9.10 9.29 -7.84
CA LYS A 65 -8.44 10.53 -7.40
C LYS A 65 -8.43 10.65 -5.86
N THR A 66 -9.47 10.15 -5.22
CA THR A 66 -9.61 10.09 -3.77
C THR A 66 -10.58 8.99 -3.38
N LEU A 67 -10.38 8.42 -2.19
CA LEU A 67 -11.36 7.52 -1.56
C LEU A 67 -12.31 8.29 -0.65
N LYS A 68 -11.94 9.52 -0.25
CA LYS A 68 -12.81 10.35 0.58
C LYS A 68 -14.08 10.74 -0.21
N ASP A 69 -15.24 10.51 0.40
CA ASP A 69 -16.56 10.79 -0.16
C ASP A 69 -16.82 10.15 -1.54
N ASN A 70 -16.12 9.03 -1.80
CA ASN A 70 -16.21 8.29 -3.07
C ASN A 70 -17.13 7.07 -2.91
N GLN A 71 -18.42 7.27 -3.17
CA GLN A 71 -19.44 6.24 -3.01
C GLN A 71 -19.24 5.08 -4.02
N GLU A 72 -18.78 5.37 -5.23
CA GLU A 72 -18.53 4.35 -6.25
C GLU A 72 -17.50 3.33 -5.75
N GLU A 73 -16.36 3.79 -5.25
CA GLU A 73 -15.31 2.91 -4.75
C GLU A 73 -15.72 2.20 -3.44
N TYR A 74 -16.55 2.87 -2.62
CA TYR A 74 -17.08 2.26 -1.41
C TYR A 74 -17.98 1.06 -1.75
N GLU A 75 -18.96 1.22 -2.63
CA GLU A 75 -19.87 0.13 -3.03
C GLU A 75 -19.12 -0.97 -3.77
N PHE A 76 -18.19 -0.62 -4.65
CA PHE A 76 -17.33 -1.60 -5.33
C PHE A 76 -16.58 -2.50 -4.33
N LEU A 77 -15.92 -1.92 -3.32
CA LEU A 77 -15.18 -2.68 -2.32
C LEU A 77 -16.10 -3.51 -1.43
N LYS A 78 -17.28 -3.01 -1.11
CA LYS A 78 -18.30 -3.71 -0.35
C LYS A 78 -18.82 -4.94 -1.10
N GLU A 79 -19.16 -4.81 -2.38
CA GLU A 79 -19.60 -5.91 -3.24
C GLU A 79 -18.52 -6.95 -3.49
N LEU A 80 -17.25 -6.52 -3.62
CA LEU A 80 -16.10 -7.40 -3.79
C LEU A 80 -15.98 -8.40 -2.63
N ASN A 81 -16.41 -8.01 -1.42
CA ASN A 81 -16.41 -8.83 -0.21
C ASN A 81 -15.05 -9.54 -0.01
N ALA A 82 -13.99 -8.75 -0.06
CA ALA A 82 -12.62 -9.24 0.07
C ALA A 82 -12.30 -9.70 1.51
N ASP A 83 -11.33 -10.58 1.64
CA ASP A 83 -10.89 -11.06 2.94
C ASP A 83 -9.94 -10.08 3.63
N LEU A 84 -9.06 -9.43 2.87
CA LEU A 84 -7.98 -8.58 3.39
C LEU A 84 -7.63 -7.50 2.38
N ALA A 85 -7.25 -6.31 2.87
CA ALA A 85 -6.57 -5.30 2.08
C ALA A 85 -5.11 -5.16 2.54
N ILE A 86 -4.17 -5.20 1.60
CA ILE A 86 -2.74 -4.96 1.81
C ILE A 86 -2.39 -3.59 1.24
N VAL A 87 -1.92 -2.70 2.11
CA VAL A 87 -1.58 -1.32 1.76
C VAL A 87 -0.06 -1.13 1.86
N VAL A 88 0.53 -0.57 0.83
CA VAL A 88 1.97 -0.28 0.79
C VAL A 88 2.18 1.06 0.09
N ALA A 89 2.51 2.10 0.82
CA ALA A 89 2.79 3.43 0.25
C ALA A 89 1.74 3.86 -0.82
N TYR A 90 0.46 3.67 -0.52
CA TYR A 90 -0.63 3.98 -1.46
C TYR A 90 -0.71 5.47 -1.77
N GLY A 91 -0.42 6.33 -0.78
CA GLY A 91 -0.35 7.78 -0.94
C GLY A 91 -1.70 8.49 -0.85
N GLN A 92 -2.74 7.79 -0.40
CA GLN A 92 -4.03 8.40 -0.03
C GLN A 92 -4.42 7.95 1.37
N ILE A 93 -5.17 8.79 2.06
CA ILE A 93 -5.82 8.43 3.33
C ILE A 93 -7.00 7.50 3.00
N ILE A 94 -7.05 6.37 3.69
CA ILE A 94 -8.18 5.44 3.61
C ILE A 94 -9.19 5.88 4.67
N PRO A 95 -10.42 6.29 4.28
CA PRO A 95 -11.43 6.72 5.23
C PRO A 95 -11.84 5.59 6.19
N SER A 96 -12.20 5.94 7.42
CA SER A 96 -12.55 4.96 8.47
C SER A 96 -13.69 4.02 8.07
N ASN A 97 -14.67 4.51 7.31
CA ASN A 97 -15.77 3.70 6.82
C ASN A 97 -15.32 2.59 5.84
N PHE A 98 -14.17 2.76 5.16
CA PHE A 98 -13.58 1.72 4.29
C PHE A 98 -12.91 0.59 5.09
N LEU A 99 -12.36 0.88 6.27
CA LEU A 99 -11.56 -0.07 7.03
C LEU A 99 -12.32 -1.33 7.44
N ASN A 100 -13.64 -1.28 7.45
CA ASN A 100 -14.52 -2.40 7.79
C ASN A 100 -15.08 -3.16 6.57
N LEU A 101 -14.68 -2.80 5.34
CA LEU A 101 -15.17 -3.42 4.11
C LEU A 101 -14.52 -4.77 3.79
N THR A 102 -13.52 -5.18 4.56
CA THR A 102 -12.87 -6.48 4.41
C THR A 102 -13.00 -7.29 5.70
N LYS A 103 -13.09 -8.61 5.59
CA LYS A 103 -13.31 -9.50 6.74
C LYS A 103 -12.20 -9.44 7.80
N LYS A 104 -10.95 -9.26 7.35
CA LYS A 104 -9.75 -9.25 8.22
C LYS A 104 -9.18 -7.84 8.40
N GLY A 105 -9.82 -6.82 7.80
CA GLY A 105 -9.40 -5.42 7.86
C GLY A 105 -8.29 -5.07 6.86
N PHE A 106 -7.69 -3.93 7.08
CA PHE A 106 -6.62 -3.37 6.26
C PHE A 106 -5.30 -3.47 7.01
N ILE A 107 -4.27 -4.03 6.38
CA ILE A 107 -2.91 -4.07 6.91
C ILE A 107 -2.01 -3.16 6.08
N ASN A 108 -1.09 -2.46 6.74
CA ASN A 108 -0.09 -1.61 6.10
C ASN A 108 1.31 -2.23 6.28
N ILE A 109 2.07 -2.27 5.19
CA ILE A 109 3.50 -2.56 5.23
C ILE A 109 4.23 -1.22 5.29
N HIS A 110 4.60 -0.81 6.52
CA HIS A 110 5.24 0.46 6.79
C HIS A 110 6.76 0.31 6.81
N ALA A 111 7.47 1.17 6.10
CA ALA A 111 8.92 1.06 5.92
C ALA A 111 9.73 1.64 7.08
N SER A 112 9.35 1.32 8.32
CA SER A 112 10.12 1.62 9.53
C SER A 112 9.86 0.58 10.63
N LEU A 113 10.67 0.60 11.66
CA LEU A 113 10.42 -0.11 12.92
C LEU A 113 9.52 0.75 13.81
N LEU A 114 8.20 0.57 13.71
CA LEU A 114 7.23 1.30 14.50
C LEU A 114 7.46 1.08 16.02
N PRO A 115 7.23 2.11 16.85
CA PRO A 115 6.56 3.38 16.57
C PRO A 115 7.45 4.48 15.97
N LYS A 116 8.69 4.17 15.62
CA LYS A 116 9.63 5.15 15.04
C LYS A 116 9.24 5.47 13.59
N TRP A 117 9.34 6.72 13.20
CA TRP A 117 9.09 7.20 11.84
C TRP A 117 7.68 6.91 11.32
N ARG A 118 6.66 7.10 12.16
CA ARG A 118 5.27 7.18 11.72
C ARG A 118 5.12 8.27 10.65
N GLY A 119 4.17 8.09 9.74
CA GLY A 119 3.87 9.05 8.69
C GLY A 119 4.75 8.89 7.45
N PRO A 120 4.88 9.94 6.63
CA PRO A 120 5.51 9.86 5.32
C PRO A 120 7.05 9.76 5.38
N ALA A 121 7.64 9.15 4.34
CA ALA A 121 9.07 9.08 4.10
C ALA A 121 9.91 8.44 5.22
N PRO A 122 9.52 7.31 5.82
CA PRO A 122 10.24 6.69 6.94
C PRO A 122 11.67 6.28 6.58
N ILE A 123 11.92 5.81 5.34
CA ILE A 123 13.26 5.43 4.87
C ILE A 123 14.18 6.63 4.86
N GLN A 124 13.76 7.74 4.25
CA GLN A 124 14.56 8.95 4.17
C GLN A 124 14.83 9.52 5.57
N ARG A 125 13.82 9.51 6.45
CA ARG A 125 13.96 9.98 7.82
C ARG A 125 14.97 9.16 8.62
N SER A 126 14.96 7.85 8.50
CA SER A 126 15.92 6.98 9.20
C SER A 126 17.36 7.22 8.72
N ILE A 127 17.57 7.44 7.41
CA ILE A 127 18.88 7.75 6.84
C ILE A 127 19.36 9.14 7.29
N MET A 128 18.51 10.17 7.18
CA MET A 128 18.83 11.53 7.60
C MET A 128 19.15 11.65 9.10
N ASN A 129 18.50 10.82 9.93
CA ASN A 129 18.76 10.74 11.35
C ASN A 129 19.97 9.87 11.70
N LEU A 130 20.68 9.32 10.72
CA LEU A 130 21.82 8.43 10.91
C LEU A 130 21.50 7.22 11.80
N ASP A 131 20.30 6.68 11.65
CA ASP A 131 19.91 5.48 12.38
C ASP A 131 20.81 4.33 11.97
N LYS A 132 21.20 3.50 12.93
CA LYS A 132 21.99 2.29 12.65
C LYS A 132 21.15 1.16 12.08
N ARG A 133 19.85 1.17 12.39
CA ARG A 133 18.90 0.12 11.98
C ARG A 133 17.60 0.76 11.53
N THR A 134 17.00 0.15 10.52
CA THR A 134 15.63 0.41 10.07
C THR A 134 14.93 -0.91 9.82
N GLY A 135 13.82 -0.90 9.12
CA GLY A 135 13.11 -2.13 8.79
C GLY A 135 11.72 -1.87 8.24
N ILE A 136 10.90 -2.89 8.33
CA ILE A 136 9.49 -2.82 7.99
C ILE A 136 8.66 -3.28 9.18
N SER A 137 7.47 -2.71 9.32
CA SER A 137 6.45 -3.17 10.26
C SER A 137 5.17 -3.50 9.51
N ILE A 138 4.61 -4.67 9.75
CA ILE A 138 3.30 -5.06 9.27
C ILE A 138 2.32 -4.73 10.38
N MET A 139 1.42 -3.79 10.12
CA MET A 139 0.49 -3.28 11.12
C MET A 139 -0.94 -3.23 10.59
N ARG A 140 -1.92 -3.32 11.48
CA ARG A 140 -3.31 -3.05 11.15
C ARG A 140 -3.52 -1.54 11.01
N ILE A 141 -4.22 -1.11 9.96
CA ILE A 141 -4.60 0.30 9.82
C ILE A 141 -5.71 0.61 10.84
N SER A 142 -5.58 1.76 11.47
CA SER A 142 -6.56 2.36 12.40
C SER A 142 -6.80 3.82 12.04
N ASP A 143 -7.74 4.47 12.73
CA ASP A 143 -8.09 5.87 12.47
C ASP A 143 -6.93 6.87 12.70
N LYS A 144 -5.97 6.49 13.53
CA LYS A 144 -4.78 7.32 13.78
C LYS A 144 -3.63 6.88 12.91
N LEU A 145 -2.92 7.83 12.33
CA LEU A 145 -1.81 7.60 11.41
C LEU A 145 -0.75 6.67 12.01
N ASP A 146 -0.50 5.54 11.34
CA ASP A 146 0.50 4.53 11.64
C ASP A 146 0.60 4.17 13.14
N SER A 147 -0.55 4.07 13.81
CA SER A 147 -0.64 3.82 15.26
C SER A 147 -1.36 2.52 15.62
N GLY A 148 -1.86 1.80 14.64
CA GLY A 148 -2.52 0.52 14.88
C GLY A 148 -1.56 -0.57 15.38
N PRO A 149 -2.09 -1.71 15.84
CA PRO A 149 -1.28 -2.81 16.36
C PRO A 149 -0.35 -3.37 15.29
N VAL A 150 0.91 -3.57 15.67
CA VAL A 150 1.95 -4.19 14.84
C VAL A 150 1.82 -5.70 14.97
N CYS A 151 1.62 -6.39 13.84
CA CYS A 151 1.52 -7.84 13.79
C CYS A 151 2.89 -8.51 13.73
N ASN A 152 3.82 -7.89 12.97
CA ASN A 152 5.17 -8.40 12.79
C ASN A 152 6.09 -7.26 12.35
N SER A 153 7.40 -7.42 12.56
CA SER A 153 8.40 -6.48 12.07
C SER A 153 9.68 -7.21 11.71
N TYR A 154 10.39 -6.66 10.72
CA TYR A 154 11.69 -7.15 10.27
C TYR A 154 12.69 -6.00 10.26
N ALA A 155 13.80 -6.19 10.98
CA ALA A 155 14.83 -5.17 11.12
C ALA A 155 16.03 -5.46 10.20
N ILE A 156 16.62 -4.42 9.64
CA ILE A 156 17.86 -4.46 8.85
C ILE A 156 18.84 -3.39 9.36
N GLU A 157 20.11 -3.60 9.18
CA GLU A 157 21.14 -2.61 9.43
C GLU A 157 21.24 -1.64 8.25
N ILE A 158 21.44 -0.36 8.53
CA ILE A 158 21.76 0.65 7.51
C ILE A 158 23.27 0.66 7.35
N LEU A 159 23.74 0.15 6.21
CA LEU A 159 25.16 0.13 5.88
C LEU A 159 25.65 1.56 5.64
N LYS A 160 26.79 1.91 6.23
CA LYS A 160 27.50 3.14 5.88
C LYS A 160 28.26 2.86 4.58
N ASN A 161 27.96 3.63 3.54
CA ASN A 161 28.81 3.73 2.35
C ASN A 161 30.01 4.61 2.63
#